data_06627a90ca8e1b78820b4e589087cff4
#
_entry.id   06627a90ca8e1b78820b4e589087cff4
#
_cell.length_a   1.000
_cell.length_b   1.000
_cell.length_c   1.000
_cell.angle_alpha   90.00
_cell.angle_beta   90.00
_cell.angle_gamma   90.00
#
_symmetry.space_group_name_H-M   'P 1'
#
loop_
_entity.id
_entity.type
_entity.pdbx_description
1 polymer ?
#
loop_
_entity_poly.entity_id
_entity_poly.type
_entity_poly.pdbx_seq_one_letter_code
_entity_poly.pdbx_strand_id
1 'polypeptide(L)'
;MQDAVDTADAELTEGLTPGRAMRVAHALKARDGEEFAKPGNLVEVRFVRGQSLSLTAARLLALMILTAGGDGWQPMAHKMRKSEIRRGHKGNERISEMLEELHRTLFAIDDLSWRGRKATKRFALIQSSREETDDADGESGWIEWEFTPDARRLIRESETYAVLNRQAVLGFRSSYALRLYEMGALRLHRRQSTWRADMTAIRAAFGIGPELYKDFAQLRRKVLDKAKAEIDQLAHYTVDWREIRRGRTIVEVEFHYRSGQAPQMVRRKPPPGQANAPVKAG
;
A
#
# COMPACT_ATOMS: atom_id res chain seq x y z
N MET A 1 -10.82 -30.25 -10.85
CA MET A 1 -9.40 -29.84 -11.00
C MET A 1 -9.07 -28.63 -10.11
N GLN A 2 -10.03 -27.72 -9.88
CA GLN A 2 -9.92 -26.58 -8.96
C GLN A 2 -9.82 -27.06 -7.49
N ASP A 3 -10.70 -27.99 -7.11
CA ASP A 3 -10.78 -28.52 -5.72
C ASP A 3 -9.49 -29.24 -5.26
N ALA A 4 -8.74 -29.85 -6.20
CA ALA A 4 -7.47 -30.53 -5.88
C ALA A 4 -6.31 -29.56 -5.66
N VAL A 5 -6.35 -28.37 -6.31
CA VAL A 5 -5.34 -27.32 -6.10
C VAL A 5 -5.57 -26.60 -4.78
N ASP A 6 -6.84 -26.34 -4.43
CA ASP A 6 -7.22 -25.72 -3.17
C ASP A 6 -6.89 -26.61 -1.96
N THR A 7 -7.03 -27.93 -2.10
CA THR A 7 -6.67 -28.90 -1.05
C THR A 7 -5.17 -28.97 -0.83
N ALA A 8 -4.38 -28.98 -1.89
CA ALA A 8 -2.91 -29.00 -1.81
C ALA A 8 -2.32 -27.72 -1.18
N ASP A 9 -2.88 -26.55 -1.48
CA ASP A 9 -2.47 -25.27 -0.89
C ASP A 9 -2.91 -25.17 0.59
N ALA A 10 -4.02 -25.75 0.97
CA ALA A 10 -4.48 -25.82 2.36
C ALA A 10 -3.58 -26.72 3.22
N GLU A 11 -3.18 -27.89 2.71
CA GLU A 11 -2.26 -28.79 3.38
C GLU A 11 -0.86 -28.17 3.58
N LEU A 12 -0.39 -27.32 2.64
CA LEU A 12 0.90 -26.63 2.75
C LEU A 12 0.91 -25.51 3.81
N THR A 13 -0.24 -25.09 4.30
CA THR A 13 -0.33 -24.04 5.34
C THR A 13 -0.62 -24.59 6.73
N GLU A 14 -0.96 -25.87 6.86
CA GLU A 14 -1.25 -26.50 8.14
C GLU A 14 0.01 -26.53 9.03
N GLY A 15 -0.11 -25.95 10.24
CA GLY A 15 1.02 -25.83 11.19
C GLY A 15 1.93 -24.61 10.99
N LEU A 16 1.70 -23.78 9.98
CA LEU A 16 2.47 -22.55 9.78
C LEU A 16 1.97 -21.42 10.69
N THR A 17 2.91 -20.77 11.37
CA THR A 17 2.61 -19.60 12.22
C THR A 17 2.88 -18.31 11.43
N PRO A 18 1.93 -17.36 11.38
CA PRO A 18 2.16 -16.09 10.72
C PRO A 18 3.15 -15.22 11.50
N GLY A 19 3.98 -14.47 10.80
CA GLY A 19 4.90 -13.49 11.34
C GLY A 19 4.22 -12.37 12.11
N ARG A 20 5.01 -11.52 12.74
CA ARG A 20 4.52 -10.44 13.62
C ARG A 20 3.57 -9.49 12.90
N ALA A 21 3.81 -9.19 11.62
CA ALA A 21 2.97 -8.29 10.84
C ALA A 21 1.50 -8.74 10.82
N MET A 22 1.24 -10.05 10.65
CA MET A 22 -0.11 -10.57 10.59
C MET A 22 -0.81 -10.60 11.94
N ARG A 23 -0.08 -10.90 13.02
CA ARG A 23 -0.64 -10.80 14.38
C ARG A 23 -1.09 -9.38 14.71
N VAL A 24 -0.29 -8.38 14.30
CA VAL A 24 -0.63 -6.96 14.49
C VAL A 24 -1.78 -6.54 13.58
N ALA A 25 -1.80 -6.99 12.32
CA ALA A 25 -2.90 -6.71 11.40
C ALA A 25 -4.24 -7.22 11.95
N HIS A 26 -4.25 -8.42 12.54
CA HIS A 26 -5.43 -8.97 13.20
C HIS A 26 -5.89 -8.11 14.39
N ALA A 27 -4.94 -7.70 15.25
CA ALA A 27 -5.25 -6.86 16.42
C ALA A 27 -5.77 -5.46 16.03
N LEU A 28 -5.21 -4.84 14.98
CA LEU A 28 -5.67 -3.54 14.48
C LEU A 28 -7.05 -3.64 13.83
N LYS A 29 -7.32 -4.69 13.05
CA LYS A 29 -8.63 -4.93 12.45
C LYS A 29 -9.75 -5.08 13.49
N ALA A 30 -9.44 -5.66 14.64
CA ALA A 30 -10.38 -5.83 15.75
C ALA A 30 -10.73 -4.53 16.50
N ARG A 31 -10.00 -3.43 16.28
CA ARG A 31 -10.24 -2.13 16.93
C ARG A 31 -11.33 -1.34 16.21
N ASP A 32 -10.93 -0.50 15.26
CA ASP A 32 -11.82 0.44 14.59
C ASP A 32 -11.68 0.44 13.05
N GLY A 33 -10.69 -0.28 12.53
CA GLY A 33 -10.40 -0.33 11.09
C GLY A 33 -9.85 0.97 10.49
N GLU A 34 -9.52 1.97 11.31
CA GLU A 34 -8.89 3.22 10.85
C GLU A 34 -7.39 3.04 10.60
N GLU A 35 -6.75 2.18 11.39
CA GLU A 35 -5.34 1.82 11.21
C GLU A 35 -5.21 0.36 10.78
N PHE A 36 -4.21 0.10 9.93
CA PHE A 36 -3.89 -1.25 9.49
C PHE A 36 -2.39 -1.45 9.32
N ALA A 37 -1.95 -2.69 9.44
CA ALA A 37 -0.57 -3.07 9.23
C ALA A 37 -0.36 -3.56 7.79
N LYS A 38 0.46 -2.84 7.02
CA LYS A 38 0.97 -3.33 5.74
C LYS A 38 2.27 -4.09 5.99
N PRO A 39 2.38 -5.38 5.59
CA PRO A 39 3.59 -6.17 5.78
C PRO A 39 4.83 -5.48 5.22
N GLY A 40 5.92 -5.45 5.98
CA GLY A 40 7.14 -4.77 5.59
C GLY A 40 7.73 -5.32 4.30
N ASN A 41 7.65 -6.64 4.10
CA ASN A 41 8.08 -7.28 2.86
C ASN A 41 7.31 -6.75 1.63
N LEU A 42 6.02 -6.40 1.77
CA LEU A 42 5.24 -5.75 0.69
C LEU A 42 5.54 -4.25 0.54
N VAL A 43 6.01 -3.59 1.59
CA VAL A 43 6.49 -2.20 1.48
C VAL A 43 7.84 -2.14 0.77
N GLU A 44 8.69 -3.16 0.89
CA GLU A 44 10.04 -3.18 0.32
C GLU A 44 10.12 -3.72 -1.10
N VAL A 45 9.01 -4.19 -1.68
CA VAL A 45 9.00 -4.61 -3.09
C VAL A 45 9.37 -3.47 -4.02
N ARG A 46 10.06 -3.80 -5.11
CA ARG A 46 10.40 -2.87 -6.19
C ARG A 46 9.46 -3.07 -7.37
N PHE A 47 9.19 -1.99 -8.08
CA PHE A 47 8.43 -2.06 -9.33
C PHE A 47 9.33 -2.49 -10.49
N VAL A 48 8.85 -3.41 -11.30
CA VAL A 48 9.58 -3.87 -12.49
C VAL A 48 9.44 -2.83 -13.60
N ARG A 49 10.55 -2.50 -14.27
CA ARG A 49 10.61 -1.59 -15.42
C ARG A 49 10.07 -0.17 -15.18
N GLY A 50 10.07 0.29 -13.93
CA GLY A 50 9.58 1.63 -13.61
C GLY A 50 8.07 1.80 -13.82
N GLN A 51 7.30 0.75 -13.67
CA GLN A 51 5.83 0.76 -13.76
C GLN A 51 5.23 0.77 -12.35
N SER A 52 5.17 1.95 -11.73
CA SER A 52 4.43 2.13 -10.47
C SER A 52 2.92 1.99 -10.70
N LEU A 53 2.22 1.63 -9.63
CA LEU A 53 0.76 1.69 -9.63
C LEU A 53 0.27 3.14 -9.78
N SER A 54 -0.84 3.30 -10.49
CA SER A 54 -1.64 4.53 -10.41
C SER A 54 -2.06 4.77 -8.95
N LEU A 55 -2.46 6.00 -8.64
CA LEU A 55 -2.91 6.32 -7.28
C LEU A 55 -4.14 5.49 -6.89
N THR A 56 -5.04 5.27 -7.83
CA THR A 56 -6.29 4.53 -7.61
C THR A 56 -6.04 3.05 -7.37
N ALA A 57 -5.19 2.42 -8.17
CA ALA A 57 -4.78 1.03 -7.96
C ALA A 57 -3.97 0.84 -6.66
N ALA A 58 -3.11 1.82 -6.31
CA ALA A 58 -2.35 1.78 -5.05
C ALA A 58 -3.27 1.89 -3.82
N ARG A 59 -4.30 2.74 -3.88
CA ARG A 59 -5.34 2.84 -2.83
C ARG A 59 -6.17 1.57 -2.74
N LEU A 60 -6.59 1.01 -3.89
CA LEU A 60 -7.31 -0.27 -3.91
C LEU A 60 -6.48 -1.36 -3.24
N LEU A 61 -5.21 -1.51 -3.59
CA LEU A 61 -4.31 -2.47 -2.95
C LEU A 61 -4.22 -2.26 -1.43
N ALA A 62 -4.13 -1.01 -0.97
CA ALA A 62 -4.10 -0.70 0.46
C ALA A 62 -5.40 -1.12 1.16
N LEU A 63 -6.56 -0.88 0.54
CA LEU A 63 -7.87 -1.33 1.05
C LEU A 63 -7.99 -2.86 1.05
N MET A 64 -7.47 -3.53 0.02
CA MET A 64 -7.44 -5.00 -0.04
C MET A 64 -6.61 -5.58 1.11
N ILE A 65 -5.44 -5.00 1.41
CA ILE A 65 -4.60 -5.41 2.55
C ILE A 65 -5.30 -5.13 3.89
N LEU A 66 -5.94 -3.97 4.04
CA LEU A 66 -6.74 -3.63 5.21
C LEU A 66 -7.85 -4.65 5.44
N THR A 67 -8.61 -4.99 4.40
CA THR A 67 -9.75 -5.91 4.46
C THR A 67 -9.31 -7.34 4.77
N ALA A 68 -8.26 -7.82 4.12
CA ALA A 68 -7.67 -9.12 4.41
C ALA A 68 -7.17 -9.21 5.86
N GLY A 69 -6.55 -8.12 6.36
CA GLY A 69 -6.09 -8.05 7.75
C GLY A 69 -5.10 -9.17 8.08
N GLY A 70 -5.32 -9.85 9.20
CA GLY A 70 -4.48 -10.95 9.68
C GLY A 70 -4.53 -12.21 8.83
N ASP A 71 -5.53 -12.33 7.93
CA ASP A 71 -5.75 -13.52 7.09
C ASP A 71 -5.16 -13.40 5.68
N GLY A 72 -4.51 -12.27 5.35
CA GLY A 72 -3.98 -12.01 4.01
C GLY A 72 -2.93 -13.01 3.51
N TRP A 73 -2.41 -13.86 4.38
CA TRP A 73 -1.47 -14.93 4.03
C TRP A 73 -2.12 -16.28 3.72
N GLN A 74 -3.41 -16.42 4.03
CA GLN A 74 -4.13 -17.68 3.84
C GLN A 74 -4.56 -17.86 2.38
N PRO A 75 -4.67 -19.13 1.90
CA PRO A 75 -5.14 -19.44 0.56
C PRO A 75 -6.67 -19.35 0.52
N MET A 76 -7.20 -18.14 0.55
CA MET A 76 -8.63 -17.88 0.57
C MET A 76 -8.98 -16.61 -0.21
N ALA A 77 -10.19 -16.56 -0.72
CA ALA A 77 -10.75 -15.38 -1.32
C ALA A 77 -11.18 -14.36 -0.24
N HIS A 78 -10.75 -13.12 -0.43
CA HIS A 78 -11.18 -11.98 0.38
C HIS A 78 -12.25 -11.19 -0.37
N LYS A 79 -13.13 -10.51 0.37
CA LYS A 79 -14.26 -9.77 -0.22
C LYS A 79 -14.38 -8.37 0.37
N MET A 80 -14.79 -7.43 -0.47
CA MET A 80 -15.05 -6.04 -0.05
C MET A 80 -16.17 -5.44 -0.89
N ARG A 81 -16.98 -4.57 -0.28
CA ARG A 81 -18.05 -3.85 -1.02
C ARG A 81 -17.45 -2.77 -1.91
N LYS A 82 -17.97 -2.62 -3.13
CA LYS A 82 -17.57 -1.54 -4.05
C LYS A 82 -17.78 -0.15 -3.45
N SER A 83 -18.77 0.03 -2.57
CA SER A 83 -19.01 1.28 -1.85
C SER A 83 -17.83 1.71 -0.97
N GLU A 84 -17.08 0.77 -0.40
CA GLU A 84 -15.90 1.08 0.41
C GLU A 84 -14.76 1.64 -0.45
N ILE A 85 -14.61 1.12 -1.67
CA ILE A 85 -13.64 1.59 -2.64
C ILE A 85 -14.04 3.00 -3.10
N ARG A 86 -15.31 3.19 -3.49
CA ARG A 86 -15.84 4.46 -4.00
C ARG A 86 -15.76 5.60 -3.00
N ARG A 87 -15.86 5.34 -1.68
CA ARG A 87 -15.69 6.37 -0.63
C ARG A 87 -14.32 7.05 -0.67
N GLY A 88 -13.30 6.37 -1.18
CA GLY A 88 -11.95 6.90 -1.33
C GLY A 88 -11.68 7.57 -2.68
N HIS A 89 -12.58 7.45 -3.64
CA HIS A 89 -12.41 7.90 -5.01
C HIS A 89 -13.48 8.96 -5.34
N LYS A 90 -13.03 10.11 -5.80
CA LYS A 90 -13.92 11.24 -6.17
C LYS A 90 -14.29 11.25 -7.65
N GLY A 91 -13.83 10.29 -8.43
CA GLY A 91 -13.98 10.22 -9.88
C GLY A 91 -14.80 9.00 -10.35
N ASN A 92 -15.08 8.97 -11.64
CA ASN A 92 -15.75 7.89 -12.37
C ASN A 92 -14.79 6.72 -12.69
N GLU A 93 -13.79 6.49 -11.82
CA GLU A 93 -12.78 5.46 -12.04
C GLU A 93 -13.41 4.08 -11.94
N ARG A 94 -13.14 3.27 -12.95
CA ARG A 94 -13.68 1.91 -13.02
C ARG A 94 -12.86 0.98 -12.15
N ILE A 95 -13.51 0.24 -11.27
CA ILE A 95 -12.87 -0.74 -10.39
C ILE A 95 -12.18 -1.82 -11.24
N SER A 96 -12.79 -2.22 -12.37
CA SER A 96 -12.21 -3.15 -13.32
C SER A 96 -10.82 -2.71 -13.81
N GLU A 97 -10.65 -1.44 -14.15
CA GLU A 97 -9.35 -0.90 -14.62
C GLU A 97 -8.27 -0.98 -13.53
N MET A 98 -8.64 -0.70 -12.26
CA MET A 98 -7.73 -0.83 -11.11
C MET A 98 -7.34 -2.29 -10.86
N LEU A 99 -8.29 -3.23 -10.95
CA LEU A 99 -8.04 -4.67 -10.79
C LEU A 99 -7.13 -5.18 -11.92
N GLU A 100 -7.39 -4.79 -13.17
CA GLU A 100 -6.53 -5.14 -14.30
C GLU A 100 -5.12 -4.59 -14.14
N GLU A 101 -4.96 -3.36 -13.65
CA GLU A 101 -3.65 -2.78 -13.37
C GLU A 101 -2.90 -3.60 -12.31
N LEU A 102 -3.57 -4.02 -11.23
CA LEU A 102 -2.99 -4.86 -10.19
C LEU A 102 -2.56 -6.23 -10.73
N HIS A 103 -3.33 -6.85 -11.62
CA HIS A 103 -2.97 -8.10 -12.27
C HIS A 103 -1.75 -7.97 -13.19
N ARG A 104 -1.62 -6.85 -13.88
CA ARG A 104 -0.50 -6.60 -14.83
C ARG A 104 0.77 -6.11 -14.17
N THR A 105 0.69 -5.59 -12.95
CA THR A 105 1.84 -5.02 -12.26
C THR A 105 2.73 -6.11 -11.69
N LEU A 106 3.99 -6.13 -12.15
CA LEU A 106 5.01 -7.02 -11.61
C LEU A 106 5.84 -6.33 -10.55
N PHE A 107 6.00 -7.03 -9.45
CA PHE A 107 6.86 -6.64 -8.34
C PHE A 107 8.13 -7.49 -8.34
N ALA A 108 9.19 -6.97 -7.75
CA ALA A 108 10.48 -7.64 -7.65
C ALA A 108 11.03 -7.58 -6.23
N ILE A 109 11.65 -8.66 -5.82
CA ILE A 109 12.40 -8.77 -4.57
C ILE A 109 13.76 -9.40 -4.83
N ASP A 110 14.70 -9.19 -3.90
CA ASP A 110 15.93 -9.97 -3.89
C ASP A 110 15.62 -11.37 -3.35
N ASP A 111 16.18 -12.37 -4.01
CA ASP A 111 15.96 -13.77 -3.69
C ASP A 111 17.25 -14.57 -3.98
N LEU A 112 17.22 -15.86 -3.70
CA LEU A 112 18.25 -16.79 -4.08
C LEU A 112 17.73 -17.75 -5.17
N SER A 113 18.56 -18.00 -6.16
CA SER A 113 18.28 -19.05 -7.15
C SER A 113 18.37 -20.44 -6.50
N TRP A 114 17.89 -21.47 -7.21
CA TRP A 114 18.04 -22.87 -6.81
C TRP A 114 19.50 -23.29 -6.55
N ARG A 115 20.48 -22.54 -7.07
CA ARG A 115 21.93 -22.73 -6.80
C ARG A 115 22.44 -21.90 -5.62
N GLY A 116 21.58 -21.24 -4.84
CA GLY A 116 21.98 -20.36 -3.74
C GLY A 116 22.64 -19.05 -4.18
N ARG A 117 22.55 -18.69 -5.48
CA ARG A 117 23.13 -17.44 -6.00
C ARG A 117 22.11 -16.31 -5.90
N LYS A 118 22.60 -15.09 -5.71
CA LYS A 118 21.76 -13.88 -5.74
C LYS A 118 20.90 -13.85 -7.00
N ALA A 119 19.62 -13.66 -6.83
CA ALA A 119 18.62 -13.61 -7.91
C ALA A 119 17.60 -12.51 -7.64
N THR A 120 16.85 -12.16 -8.66
CA THR A 120 15.68 -11.29 -8.54
C THR A 120 14.45 -12.11 -8.85
N LYS A 121 13.56 -12.28 -7.90
CA LYS A 121 12.26 -12.89 -8.11
C LYS A 121 11.26 -11.83 -8.55
N ARG A 122 10.44 -12.14 -9.55
CA ARG A 122 9.37 -11.27 -10.06
C ARG A 122 8.04 -12.00 -9.96
N PHE A 123 7.01 -11.30 -9.50
CA PHE A 123 5.68 -11.89 -9.29
C PHE A 123 4.59 -10.80 -9.33
N ALA A 124 3.35 -11.22 -9.58
CA ALA A 124 2.16 -10.39 -9.38
C ALA A 124 1.62 -10.60 -7.96
N LEU A 125 0.92 -9.61 -7.39
CA LEU A 125 0.32 -9.74 -6.06
C LEU A 125 -1.01 -10.47 -6.09
N ILE A 126 -1.82 -10.27 -7.13
CA ILE A 126 -3.18 -10.79 -7.24
C ILE A 126 -3.18 -11.99 -8.19
N GLN A 127 -3.73 -13.11 -7.72
CA GLN A 127 -3.89 -14.35 -8.47
C GLN A 127 -5.15 -14.32 -9.32
N SER A 128 -6.27 -13.98 -8.68
CA SER A 128 -7.58 -13.88 -9.31
C SER A 128 -8.38 -12.73 -8.71
N SER A 129 -9.33 -12.22 -9.47
CA SER A 129 -10.34 -11.28 -8.95
C SER A 129 -11.66 -11.49 -9.68
N ARG A 130 -12.75 -11.21 -8.96
CA ARG A 130 -14.12 -11.15 -9.49
C ARG A 130 -14.72 -9.82 -9.11
N GLU A 131 -15.49 -9.26 -10.00
CA GLU A 131 -16.27 -8.05 -9.77
C GLU A 131 -17.73 -8.34 -10.16
N GLU A 132 -18.66 -8.11 -9.24
CA GLU A 132 -20.09 -8.17 -9.56
C GLU A 132 -20.45 -7.06 -10.54
N THR A 133 -21.11 -7.42 -11.64
CA THR A 133 -21.50 -6.47 -12.71
C THR A 133 -22.91 -5.94 -12.54
N ASP A 134 -23.79 -6.66 -11.83
CA ASP A 134 -25.16 -6.28 -11.57
C ASP A 134 -25.32 -5.61 -10.20
N ASP A 135 -25.84 -4.39 -10.20
CA ASP A 135 -26.31 -3.68 -9.00
C ASP A 135 -27.84 -3.93 -8.85
N ALA A 136 -28.31 -5.19 -9.05
CA ALA A 136 -29.72 -5.54 -9.23
C ALA A 136 -30.64 -5.17 -8.06
N ASP A 137 -30.08 -5.02 -6.85
CA ASP A 137 -30.87 -4.75 -5.64
C ASP A 137 -30.62 -3.37 -5.03
N GLY A 138 -30.02 -2.42 -5.78
CA GLY A 138 -29.66 -1.10 -5.24
C GLY A 138 -28.54 -1.15 -4.19
N GLU A 139 -28.04 -2.33 -3.85
CA GLU A 139 -26.84 -2.52 -3.06
C GLU A 139 -25.61 -2.41 -3.95
N SER A 140 -24.63 -1.66 -3.47
CA SER A 140 -23.32 -1.61 -4.13
C SER A 140 -22.72 -3.03 -4.15
N GLY A 141 -22.46 -3.58 -5.34
CA GLY A 141 -21.91 -4.91 -5.53
C GLY A 141 -20.55 -5.13 -4.84
N TRP A 142 -20.03 -6.33 -4.96
CA TRP A 142 -18.81 -6.79 -4.29
C TRP A 142 -17.66 -6.94 -5.28
N ILE A 143 -16.45 -6.89 -4.76
CA ILE A 143 -15.25 -7.47 -5.37
C ILE A 143 -14.74 -8.60 -4.48
N GLU A 144 -14.18 -9.60 -5.13
CA GLU A 144 -13.51 -10.73 -4.51
C GLU A 144 -12.11 -10.85 -5.12
N TRP A 145 -11.09 -11.21 -4.34
CA TRP A 145 -9.73 -11.42 -4.82
C TRP A 145 -8.97 -12.44 -4.00
N GLU A 146 -7.94 -13.00 -4.61
CA GLU A 146 -6.97 -13.86 -3.96
C GLU A 146 -5.55 -13.33 -4.20
N PHE A 147 -4.71 -13.42 -3.18
CA PHE A 147 -3.29 -13.15 -3.32
C PHE A 147 -2.54 -14.35 -3.92
N THR A 148 -1.53 -14.08 -4.75
CA THR A 148 -0.66 -15.15 -5.28
C THR A 148 0.07 -15.88 -4.15
N PRO A 149 0.51 -17.15 -4.33
CA PRO A 149 1.31 -17.87 -3.35
C PRO A 149 2.56 -17.11 -2.89
N ASP A 150 3.22 -16.39 -3.82
CA ASP A 150 4.38 -15.56 -3.51
C ASP A 150 4.03 -14.35 -2.64
N ALA A 151 2.92 -13.69 -2.93
CA ALA A 151 2.42 -12.59 -2.10
C ALA A 151 2.05 -13.09 -0.70
N ARG A 152 1.31 -14.21 -0.61
CA ARG A 152 0.95 -14.83 0.67
C ARG A 152 2.17 -15.20 1.51
N ARG A 153 3.21 -15.77 0.87
CA ARG A 153 4.47 -16.07 1.56
C ARG A 153 5.12 -14.81 2.14
N LEU A 154 5.26 -13.74 1.34
CA LEU A 154 5.83 -12.48 1.81
C LEU A 154 5.03 -11.84 2.94
N ILE A 155 3.70 -11.92 2.86
CA ILE A 155 2.79 -11.44 3.91
C ILE A 155 3.01 -12.24 5.19
N ARG A 156 3.01 -13.57 5.10
CA ARG A 156 3.20 -14.48 6.24
C ARG A 156 4.54 -14.27 6.93
N GLU A 157 5.63 -14.23 6.16
CA GLU A 157 7.00 -14.18 6.68
C GLU A 157 7.43 -12.78 7.16
N SER A 158 6.55 -11.80 7.09
CA SER A 158 6.90 -10.42 7.45
C SER A 158 6.92 -10.21 8.96
N GLU A 159 8.12 -10.02 9.52
CA GLU A 159 8.31 -9.68 10.94
C GLU A 159 8.19 -8.17 11.21
N THR A 160 8.27 -7.37 10.17
CA THR A 160 8.13 -5.91 10.25
C THR A 160 6.92 -5.44 9.46
N TYR A 161 6.39 -4.27 9.81
CA TYR A 161 5.20 -3.72 9.18
C TYR A 161 5.19 -2.19 9.23
N ALA A 162 4.44 -1.59 8.32
CA ALA A 162 4.06 -0.19 8.38
C ALA A 162 2.65 -0.07 8.94
N VAL A 163 2.46 0.70 10.02
CA VAL A 163 1.12 1.08 10.47
C VAL A 163 0.68 2.26 9.63
N LEU A 164 -0.40 2.07 8.91
CA LEU A 164 -0.96 3.06 7.98
C LEU A 164 -2.36 3.46 8.45
N ASN A 165 -2.68 4.74 8.29
CA ASN A 165 -4.02 5.24 8.56
C ASN A 165 -4.84 5.26 7.26
N ARG A 166 -6.05 4.70 7.29
CA ARG A 166 -6.97 4.58 6.15
C ARG A 166 -7.30 5.94 5.54
N GLN A 167 -7.62 6.93 6.36
CA GLN A 167 -7.99 8.26 5.88
C GLN A 167 -6.80 8.98 5.24
N ALA A 168 -5.60 8.83 5.80
CA ALA A 168 -4.38 9.35 5.20
C ALA A 168 -4.13 8.72 3.82
N VAL A 169 -4.21 7.38 3.71
CA VAL A 169 -4.07 6.65 2.44
C VAL A 169 -5.04 7.19 1.38
N LEU A 170 -6.31 7.39 1.74
CA LEU A 170 -7.33 7.91 0.84
C LEU A 170 -7.19 9.42 0.58
N GLY A 171 -6.49 10.15 1.44
CA GLY A 171 -6.25 11.59 1.32
C GLY A 171 -5.13 11.97 0.36
N PHE A 172 -4.12 11.11 0.16
CA PHE A 172 -3.02 11.39 -0.76
C PHE A 172 -3.51 11.62 -2.19
N ARG A 173 -2.86 12.54 -2.91
CA ARG A 173 -3.17 12.88 -4.31
C ARG A 173 -2.12 12.39 -5.29
N SER A 174 -1.03 11.83 -4.79
CA SER A 174 0.08 11.30 -5.57
C SER A 174 0.41 9.88 -5.13
N SER A 175 0.54 8.96 -6.10
CA SER A 175 1.01 7.59 -5.82
C SER A 175 2.43 7.59 -5.24
N TYR A 176 3.26 8.55 -5.63
CA TYR A 176 4.60 8.74 -5.06
C TYR A 176 4.56 9.19 -3.59
N ALA A 177 3.61 10.07 -3.23
CA ALA A 177 3.41 10.49 -1.85
C ALA A 177 2.93 9.33 -0.98
N LEU A 178 1.94 8.57 -1.45
CA LEU A 178 1.48 7.35 -0.78
C LEU A 178 2.62 6.34 -0.62
N ARG A 179 3.45 6.15 -1.64
CA ARG A 179 4.60 5.26 -1.58
C ARG A 179 5.64 5.71 -0.56
N LEU A 180 5.99 7.00 -0.53
CA LEU A 180 6.92 7.56 0.45
C LEU A 180 6.35 7.48 1.88
N TYR A 181 5.02 7.63 2.03
CA TYR A 181 4.32 7.43 3.29
C TYR A 181 4.46 5.99 3.81
N GLU A 182 4.23 4.99 2.99
CA GLU A 182 4.40 3.58 3.37
C GLU A 182 5.84 3.28 3.79
N MET A 183 6.81 3.77 3.03
CA MET A 183 8.24 3.57 3.31
C MET A 183 8.66 4.25 4.61
N GLY A 184 8.19 5.45 4.88
CA GLY A 184 8.50 6.18 6.11
C GLY A 184 7.89 5.53 7.33
N ALA A 185 6.63 5.10 7.27
CA ALA A 185 5.96 4.39 8.36
C ALA A 185 6.70 3.08 8.73
N LEU A 186 7.14 2.30 7.72
CA LEU A 186 7.93 1.09 7.96
C LEU A 186 9.26 1.39 8.65
N ARG A 187 9.97 2.44 8.22
CA ARG A 187 11.30 2.79 8.78
C ARG A 187 11.19 3.28 10.20
N LEU A 188 10.22 4.11 10.50
CA LEU A 188 9.96 4.56 11.86
C LEU A 188 9.61 3.39 12.79
N HIS A 189 8.81 2.45 12.30
CA HIS A 189 8.50 1.21 13.03
C HIS A 189 9.76 0.39 13.33
N ARG A 190 10.69 0.29 12.38
CA ARG A 190 12.00 -0.38 12.57
C ARG A 190 12.98 0.43 13.42
N ARG A 191 12.64 1.63 13.88
CA ARG A 191 13.56 2.60 14.51
C ARG A 191 14.75 2.96 13.62
N GLN A 192 14.57 2.89 12.31
CA GLN A 192 15.53 3.28 11.27
C GLN A 192 15.07 4.60 10.67
N SER A 193 15.37 5.70 11.35
CA SER A 193 14.90 7.03 10.94
C SER A 193 15.54 7.57 9.64
N THR A 194 16.42 6.81 9.02
CA THR A 194 17.11 7.20 7.79
C THR A 194 17.03 6.15 6.70
N TRP A 195 17.03 6.60 5.45
CA TRP A 195 17.18 5.77 4.27
C TRP A 195 18.12 6.43 3.28
N ARG A 196 19.27 5.82 3.04
CA ARG A 196 20.26 6.28 2.08
C ARG A 196 20.20 5.41 0.83
N ALA A 197 20.09 6.05 -0.35
CA ALA A 197 19.94 5.36 -1.61
C ALA A 197 20.51 6.18 -2.77
N ASP A 198 21.04 5.50 -3.78
CA ASP A 198 21.39 6.10 -5.05
C ASP A 198 20.16 6.35 -5.93
N MET A 199 20.33 7.03 -7.05
CA MET A 199 19.24 7.35 -7.98
C MET A 199 18.56 6.11 -8.55
N THR A 200 19.28 5.01 -8.74
CA THR A 200 18.74 3.76 -9.26
C THR A 200 17.82 3.10 -8.27
N ALA A 201 18.26 3.02 -7.00
CA ALA A 201 17.45 2.46 -5.91
C ALA A 201 16.21 3.31 -5.63
N ILE A 202 16.31 4.65 -5.67
CA ILE A 202 15.17 5.56 -5.53
C ILE A 202 14.17 5.31 -6.65
N ARG A 203 14.61 5.27 -7.90
CA ARG A 203 13.72 4.99 -9.05
C ARG A 203 13.02 3.64 -8.92
N ALA A 204 13.74 2.60 -8.56
CA ALA A 204 13.18 1.27 -8.36
C ALA A 204 12.15 1.24 -7.24
N ALA A 205 12.40 1.92 -6.13
CA ALA A 205 11.49 2.00 -4.99
C ALA A 205 10.18 2.74 -5.31
N PHE A 206 10.27 3.81 -6.12
CA PHE A 206 9.11 4.60 -6.53
C PHE A 206 8.46 4.13 -7.84
N GLY A 207 9.05 3.18 -8.55
CA GLY A 207 8.57 2.74 -9.85
C GLY A 207 8.66 3.84 -10.92
N ILE A 208 9.75 4.60 -10.91
CA ILE A 208 10.00 5.69 -11.87
C ILE A 208 10.83 5.14 -13.03
N GLY A 209 10.26 5.22 -14.23
CA GLY A 209 10.95 4.80 -15.46
C GLY A 209 12.24 5.59 -15.73
N PRO A 210 13.20 4.99 -16.45
CA PRO A 210 14.52 5.61 -16.68
C PRO A 210 14.45 6.92 -17.45
N GLU A 211 13.43 7.13 -18.27
CA GLU A 211 13.23 8.31 -19.09
C GLU A 211 12.55 9.48 -18.35
N LEU A 212 11.95 9.23 -17.17
CA LEU A 212 11.26 10.24 -16.39
C LEU A 212 12.22 10.88 -15.37
N TYR A 213 12.14 12.20 -15.21
CA TYR A 213 12.93 12.94 -14.20
C TYR A 213 14.43 12.60 -14.24
N LYS A 214 15.08 12.88 -15.37
CA LYS A 214 16.46 12.45 -15.71
C LYS A 214 17.50 12.83 -14.67
N ASP A 215 17.35 13.96 -14.01
CA ASP A 215 18.22 14.41 -12.93
C ASP A 215 17.51 14.51 -11.58
N PHE A 216 18.28 14.63 -10.51
CA PHE A 216 17.73 14.74 -9.16
C PHE A 216 16.90 16.01 -8.95
N ALA A 217 17.24 17.11 -9.59
CA ALA A 217 16.51 18.38 -9.43
C ALA A 217 15.07 18.23 -9.97
N GLN A 218 14.90 17.54 -11.10
CA GLN A 218 13.58 17.22 -11.63
C GLN A 218 12.83 16.26 -10.73
N LEU A 219 13.49 15.17 -10.28
CA LEU A 219 12.91 14.21 -9.33
C LEU A 219 12.45 14.90 -8.05
N ARG A 220 13.31 15.73 -7.45
CA ARG A 220 12.98 16.50 -6.26
C ARG A 220 11.74 17.35 -6.47
N ARG A 221 11.75 18.23 -7.47
CA ARG A 221 10.67 19.18 -7.72
C ARG A 221 9.35 18.51 -8.12
N LYS A 222 9.41 17.44 -8.92
CA LYS A 222 8.20 16.80 -9.48
C LYS A 222 7.63 15.71 -8.59
N VAL A 223 8.45 15.10 -7.76
CA VAL A 223 8.07 13.94 -6.91
C VAL A 223 8.23 14.28 -5.43
N LEU A 224 9.46 14.53 -4.96
CA LEU A 224 9.76 14.57 -3.54
C LEU A 224 9.16 15.79 -2.83
N ASP A 225 9.31 17.01 -3.39
CA ASP A 225 8.75 18.23 -2.79
C ASP A 225 7.22 18.14 -2.66
N LYS A 226 6.55 17.55 -3.68
CA LYS A 226 5.10 17.33 -3.66
C LYS A 226 4.69 16.25 -2.64
N ALA A 227 5.42 15.14 -2.62
CA ALA A 227 5.16 14.06 -1.68
C ALA A 227 5.37 14.52 -0.23
N LYS A 228 6.43 15.31 0.03
CA LYS A 228 6.66 15.90 1.35
C LYS A 228 5.50 16.78 1.79
N ALA A 229 5.02 17.69 0.94
CA ALA A 229 3.91 18.57 1.28
C ALA A 229 2.64 17.82 1.65
N GLU A 230 2.35 16.68 1.00
CA GLU A 230 1.22 15.83 1.34
C GLU A 230 1.46 15.04 2.65
N ILE A 231 2.68 14.54 2.87
CA ILE A 231 3.06 13.84 4.11
C ILE A 231 2.94 14.76 5.31
N ASP A 232 3.46 16.00 5.21
CA ASP A 232 3.38 16.99 6.28
C ASP A 232 1.93 17.32 6.68
N GLN A 233 0.95 17.11 5.78
CA GLN A 233 -0.48 17.33 6.04
C GLN A 233 -1.23 16.09 6.54
N LEU A 234 -0.84 14.90 6.10
CA LEU A 234 -1.65 13.68 6.26
C LEU A 234 -1.02 12.64 7.17
N ALA A 235 0.30 12.64 7.32
CA ALA A 235 1.02 11.66 8.11
C ALA A 235 1.29 12.16 9.54
N HIS A 236 1.52 11.22 10.45
CA HIS A 236 1.95 11.49 11.83
C HIS A 236 3.47 11.63 11.97
N TYR A 237 4.16 11.90 10.87
CA TYR A 237 5.60 12.12 10.81
C TYR A 237 5.95 13.07 9.67
N THR A 238 7.19 13.57 9.67
CA THR A 238 7.75 14.40 8.61
C THR A 238 8.89 13.68 7.90
N VAL A 239 9.17 14.06 6.68
CA VAL A 239 10.30 13.59 5.89
C VAL A 239 11.11 14.76 5.34
N ASP A 240 12.42 14.68 5.48
CA ASP A 240 13.37 15.57 4.85
C ASP A 240 14.46 14.74 4.17
N TRP A 241 15.34 15.36 3.39
CA TRP A 241 16.46 14.65 2.75
C TRP A 241 17.70 15.54 2.64
N ARG A 242 18.83 14.87 2.56
CA ARG A 242 20.13 15.44 2.31
C ARG A 242 20.74 14.84 1.06
N GLU A 243 21.25 15.69 0.14
CA GLU A 243 21.99 15.28 -1.05
C GLU A 243 23.44 14.94 -0.68
N ILE A 244 23.91 13.78 -1.12
CA ILE A 244 25.30 13.36 -0.98
C ILE A 244 25.95 13.50 -2.34
N ARG A 245 27.01 14.34 -2.41
CA ARG A 245 27.66 14.74 -3.66
C ARG A 245 29.06 14.19 -3.75
N ARG A 246 29.47 13.87 -4.99
CA ARG A 246 30.87 13.68 -5.38
C ARG A 246 31.20 14.74 -6.44
N GLY A 247 31.92 15.77 -6.06
CA GLY A 247 32.09 16.96 -6.88
C GLY A 247 30.75 17.66 -7.16
N ARG A 248 30.38 17.81 -8.43
CA ARG A 248 29.12 18.44 -8.85
C ARG A 248 27.93 17.40 -8.95
N THR A 249 28.23 16.12 -8.92
CA THR A 249 27.23 15.05 -9.13
C THR A 249 26.63 14.60 -7.81
N ILE A 250 25.32 14.48 -7.74
CA ILE A 250 24.60 13.85 -6.64
C ILE A 250 24.70 12.33 -6.85
N VAL A 251 25.35 11.64 -5.92
CA VAL A 251 25.57 10.19 -5.98
C VAL A 251 24.51 9.43 -5.18
N GLU A 252 24.06 10.01 -4.08
CA GLU A 252 23.06 9.42 -3.19
C GLU A 252 22.19 10.51 -2.56
N VAL A 253 21.05 10.09 -2.05
CA VAL A 253 20.16 10.90 -1.23
C VAL A 253 19.89 10.17 0.08
N GLU A 254 19.99 10.88 1.19
CA GLU A 254 19.67 10.36 2.50
C GLU A 254 18.38 11.01 3.01
N PHE A 255 17.33 10.19 3.10
CA PHE A 255 16.05 10.60 3.65
C PHE A 255 16.06 10.48 5.18
N HIS A 256 15.45 11.43 5.86
CA HIS A 256 15.31 11.49 7.31
C HIS A 256 13.82 11.51 7.66
N TYR A 257 13.38 10.55 8.43
CA TYR A 257 12.00 10.45 8.91
C TYR A 257 11.97 10.80 10.41
N ARG A 258 11.05 11.68 10.82
CA ARG A 258 10.91 12.10 12.22
C ARG A 258 9.45 11.93 12.64
N SER A 259 9.22 11.19 13.71
CA SER A 259 7.90 11.14 14.34
C SER A 259 7.47 12.55 14.74
N GLY A 260 6.25 12.91 14.43
CA GLY A 260 5.62 14.18 14.78
C GLY A 260 4.31 13.95 15.53
N GLN A 261 3.69 15.03 16.00
CA GLN A 261 2.32 14.94 16.49
C GLN A 261 1.39 14.62 15.31
N ALA A 262 0.38 13.77 15.58
CA ALA A 262 -0.65 13.50 14.58
C ALA A 262 -1.20 14.82 14.04
N PRO A 263 -1.34 14.97 12.70
CA PRO A 263 -1.96 16.16 12.13
C PRO A 263 -3.33 16.32 12.80
N GLN A 264 -3.63 17.51 13.28
CA GLN A 264 -5.01 17.83 13.65
C GLN A 264 -5.83 17.77 12.35
N MET A 265 -6.44 16.62 12.09
CA MET A 265 -7.41 16.53 11.01
C MET A 265 -8.47 17.57 11.27
N VAL A 266 -8.51 18.61 10.46
CA VAL A 266 -9.56 19.60 10.47
C VAL A 266 -10.86 18.82 10.24
N ARG A 267 -11.58 18.53 11.32
CA ARG A 267 -12.94 17.99 11.24
C ARG A 267 -13.70 18.97 10.34
N ARG A 268 -14.02 18.56 9.12
CA ARG A 268 -14.90 19.33 8.27
C ARG A 268 -16.17 19.54 9.07
N LYS A 269 -16.42 20.81 9.47
CA LYS A 269 -17.70 21.22 10.02
C LYS A 269 -18.79 20.67 9.10
N PRO A 270 -19.80 19.97 9.64
CA PRO A 270 -20.94 19.58 8.82
C PRO A 270 -21.52 20.84 8.16
N PRO A 271 -22.04 20.74 6.93
CA PRO A 271 -22.64 21.89 6.25
C PRO A 271 -23.73 22.50 7.16
N PRO A 272 -23.81 23.83 7.26
CA PRO A 272 -24.86 24.47 8.04
C PRO A 272 -26.21 24.15 7.39
N GLY A 273 -27.07 23.37 8.05
CA GLY A 273 -28.41 23.05 7.51
C GLY A 273 -29.12 21.83 8.06
N GLN A 274 -28.59 21.12 9.07
CA GLN A 274 -29.37 20.07 9.77
C GLN A 274 -29.29 20.25 11.29
N ALA A 275 -29.85 21.35 11.75
CA ALA A 275 -30.19 21.51 13.16
C ALA A 275 -31.64 21.03 13.36
N ASN A 276 -31.79 19.96 14.10
CA ASN A 276 -32.94 19.53 14.88
C ASN A 276 -34.34 20.04 14.48
N ALA A 277 -35.09 19.17 13.82
CA ALA A 277 -36.55 19.26 13.91
C ALA A 277 -37.00 18.74 15.31
N PRO A 278 -37.84 19.46 16.05
CA PRO A 278 -38.33 19.00 17.36
C PRO A 278 -39.27 17.80 17.18
N VAL A 279 -39.00 16.73 17.94
CA VAL A 279 -39.93 15.61 18.10
C VAL A 279 -41.19 16.14 18.76
N LYS A 280 -42.30 16.13 18.03
CA LYS A 280 -43.63 16.36 18.62
C LYS A 280 -44.02 15.12 19.41
N ALA A 281 -44.15 15.32 20.72
CA ALA A 281 -44.85 14.38 21.57
C ALA A 281 -46.34 14.41 21.24
N GLY A 282 -46.92 13.25 21.04
CA GLY A 282 -48.33 12.96 20.90
C GLY A 282 -48.55 11.52 21.26
#